data_d48efa0dfdb058c36eeb6bb3595a1513
#
_entry.id   d48efa0dfdb058c36eeb6bb3595a1513
#
_cell.length_a   1.000
_cell.length_b   1.000
_cell.length_c   1.000
_cell.angle_alpha   90.00
_cell.angle_beta   90.00
_cell.angle_gamma   90.00
#
_symmetry.space_group_name_H-M   'P 1'
#
loop_
_entity.id
_entity.type
_entity.pdbx_description
1 polymer ?
#
loop_
_entity_poly.entity_id
_entity_poly.type
_entity_poly.pdbx_seq_one_letter_code
_entity_poly.pdbx_strand_id
1 'polypeptide(L)'
;MEILFLIFIFSFYVFIKNIKNTKLLFLSITLLTFSIYAIAHLSVNSEGYSFLKTLLYNHLTPFYLLAGPSYYFFVRMSLDSEFKLSYKNAIHLMPFAIQLVGIVPYILIPWEEKHRLVNALFYNPELQLGLKTNAFFSTFFNYFFRLFHLLFYLIWAIMILKKNNIEAAANDKKLKTFSKISIILIGIIVFYYVHIGLIIYKE
;
A
#
# COMPACT_ATOMS: atom_id res chain seq x y z
N MET A 1 10.47 -8.09 13.01
CA MET A 1 9.33 -7.26 13.46
C MET A 1 9.79 -5.89 13.98
N GLU A 2 10.79 -5.82 14.87
CA GLU A 2 11.28 -4.59 15.50
C GLU A 2 11.70 -3.49 14.51
N ILE A 3 12.47 -3.84 13.49
CA ILE A 3 12.89 -2.88 12.44
C ILE A 3 11.68 -2.25 11.74
N LEU A 4 10.63 -3.01 11.50
CA LEU A 4 9.40 -2.48 10.86
C LEU A 4 8.65 -1.52 11.79
N PHE A 5 8.62 -1.79 13.09
CA PHE A 5 8.07 -0.85 14.06
C PHE A 5 8.89 0.45 14.13
N LEU A 6 10.21 0.38 14.05
CA LEU A 6 11.06 1.57 13.97
C LEU A 6 10.78 2.37 12.69
N ILE A 7 10.65 1.70 11.54
CA ILE A 7 10.28 2.35 10.27
C ILE A 7 8.89 2.99 10.39
N PHE A 8 7.93 2.33 11.02
CA PHE A 8 6.59 2.87 11.25
C PHE A 8 6.65 4.12 12.13
N ILE A 9 7.33 4.08 13.28
CA ILE A 9 7.50 5.22 14.19
C ILE A 9 8.16 6.39 13.47
N PHE A 10 9.23 6.12 12.72
CA PHE A 10 9.90 7.15 11.92
C PHE A 10 8.96 7.76 10.87
N SER A 11 8.22 6.93 10.14
CA SER A 11 7.27 7.39 9.12
C SER A 11 6.15 8.23 9.74
N PHE A 12 5.67 7.85 10.92
CA PHE A 12 4.65 8.58 11.67
C PHE A 12 5.19 9.92 12.20
N TYR A 13 6.42 9.94 12.70
CA TYR A 13 7.09 11.19 13.07
C TYR A 13 7.23 12.14 11.88
N VAL A 14 7.67 11.64 10.72
CA VAL A 14 7.79 12.43 9.49
C VAL A 14 6.43 12.95 9.05
N PHE A 15 5.37 12.14 9.18
CA PHE A 15 3.99 12.55 8.88
C PHE A 15 3.55 13.73 9.76
N ILE A 16 3.69 13.65 11.08
CA ILE A 16 3.28 14.72 12.00
C ILE A 16 4.09 15.99 11.75
N LYS A 17 5.41 15.86 11.60
CA LYS A 17 6.29 17.01 11.39
C LYS A 17 6.00 17.77 10.10
N ASN A 18 5.53 17.08 9.06
CA ASN A 18 5.37 17.64 7.73
C ASN A 18 3.90 17.84 7.32
N ILE A 19 2.96 17.86 8.26
CA ILE A 19 1.53 17.97 7.98
C ILE A 19 1.17 19.21 7.15
N LYS A 20 1.95 20.29 7.29
CA LYS A 20 1.79 21.55 6.54
C LYS A 20 2.52 21.56 5.19
N ASN A 21 3.41 20.61 4.95
CA ASN A 21 4.15 20.48 3.70
C ASN A 21 3.53 19.36 2.85
N THR A 22 2.62 19.70 1.97
CA THR A 22 1.83 18.76 1.17
C THR A 22 2.69 17.71 0.44
N LYS A 23 3.83 18.12 -0.11
CA LYS A 23 4.75 17.20 -0.79
C LYS A 23 5.31 16.14 0.17
N LEU A 24 5.84 16.56 1.32
CA LEU A 24 6.39 15.64 2.32
C LEU A 24 5.30 14.84 3.03
N LEU A 25 4.10 15.39 3.14
CA LEU A 25 2.93 14.68 3.63
C LEU A 25 2.62 13.45 2.75
N PHE A 26 2.62 13.59 1.43
CA PHE A 26 2.40 12.47 0.52
C PHE A 26 3.51 11.41 0.61
N LEU A 27 4.77 11.81 0.74
CA LEU A 27 5.85 10.87 1.02
C LEU A 27 5.61 10.10 2.33
N SER A 28 5.21 10.81 3.38
CA SER A 28 4.94 10.23 4.69
C SER A 28 3.78 9.23 4.65
N ILE A 29 2.69 9.56 3.94
CA ILE A 29 1.57 8.64 3.73
C ILE A 29 2.04 7.37 3.01
N THR A 30 2.87 7.50 1.99
CA THR A 30 3.44 6.35 1.28
C THR A 30 4.25 5.46 2.22
N LEU A 31 5.16 6.04 3.00
CA LEU A 31 6.02 5.29 3.95
C LEU A 31 5.19 4.63 5.06
N LEU A 32 4.22 5.35 5.64
CA LEU A 32 3.30 4.81 6.63
C LEU A 32 2.52 3.62 6.09
N THR A 33 1.96 3.75 4.91
CA THR A 33 1.18 2.70 4.28
C THR A 33 2.02 1.45 4.04
N PHE A 34 3.25 1.59 3.56
CA PHE A 34 4.16 0.45 3.37
C PHE A 34 4.58 -0.20 4.69
N SER A 35 4.89 0.59 5.72
CA SER A 35 5.28 0.04 7.02
C SER A 35 4.13 -0.71 7.70
N ILE A 36 2.91 -0.17 7.65
CA ILE A 36 1.72 -0.82 8.19
C ILE A 36 1.43 -2.12 7.41
N TYR A 37 1.53 -2.08 6.08
CA TYR A 37 1.32 -3.28 5.26
C TYR A 37 2.32 -4.39 5.59
N ALA A 38 3.60 -4.03 5.74
CA ALA A 38 4.64 -4.99 6.10
C ALA A 38 4.44 -5.58 7.50
N ILE A 39 4.07 -4.74 8.49
CA ILE A 39 3.75 -5.21 9.85
C ILE A 39 2.54 -6.15 9.83
N ALA A 40 1.47 -5.78 9.13
CA ALA A 40 0.28 -6.60 9.02
C ALA A 40 0.59 -7.96 8.39
N HIS A 41 1.32 -7.97 7.27
CA HIS A 41 1.67 -9.18 6.55
C HIS A 41 2.54 -10.12 7.40
N LEU A 42 3.60 -9.60 8.03
CA LEU A 42 4.44 -10.41 8.90
C LEU A 42 3.70 -10.88 10.15
N SER A 43 2.80 -10.06 10.72
CA SER A 43 2.01 -10.47 11.88
C SER A 43 1.13 -11.67 11.56
N VAL A 44 0.45 -11.67 10.41
CA VAL A 44 -0.42 -12.80 10.01
C VAL A 44 0.38 -14.08 9.83
N ASN A 45 1.60 -14.00 9.31
CA ASN A 45 2.45 -15.16 9.01
C ASN A 45 3.40 -15.55 10.15
N SER A 46 3.30 -14.95 11.33
CA SER A 46 4.18 -15.24 12.48
C SER A 46 3.38 -15.84 13.64
N GLU A 47 3.99 -16.74 14.39
CA GLU A 47 3.42 -17.20 15.67
C GLU A 47 3.41 -16.05 16.70
N GLY A 48 2.47 -16.10 17.61
CA GLY A 48 2.43 -15.24 18.80
C GLY A 48 1.61 -13.97 18.68
N TYR A 49 1.64 -13.18 17.68
CA TYR A 49 1.02 -11.84 17.61
C TYR A 49 -0.52 -11.85 17.39
N SER A 50 -1.25 -12.72 18.09
CA SER A 50 -2.66 -13.00 17.85
C SER A 50 -3.56 -11.74 17.91
N PHE A 51 -3.37 -10.87 18.91
CA PHE A 51 -4.09 -9.59 19.01
C PHE A 51 -3.78 -8.68 17.81
N LEU A 52 -2.49 -8.51 17.49
CA LEU A 52 -2.04 -7.64 16.40
C LEU A 52 -2.52 -8.16 15.03
N LYS A 53 -2.46 -9.48 14.81
CA LYS A 53 -3.03 -10.12 13.63
C LYS A 53 -4.50 -9.73 13.43
N THR A 54 -5.31 -9.91 14.47
CA THR A 54 -6.75 -9.62 14.43
C THR A 54 -7.01 -8.14 14.20
N LEU A 55 -6.21 -7.26 14.84
CA LEU A 55 -6.34 -5.81 14.70
C LEU A 55 -6.00 -5.33 13.29
N LEU A 56 -4.94 -5.88 12.67
CA LEU A 56 -4.43 -5.38 11.39
C LEU A 56 -5.06 -6.06 10.18
N TYR A 57 -5.46 -7.34 10.33
CA TYR A 57 -6.02 -8.09 9.22
C TYR A 57 -7.27 -7.41 8.66
N ASN A 58 -7.26 -7.10 7.40
CA ASN A 58 -8.30 -6.49 6.60
C ASN A 58 -8.80 -5.08 7.01
N HIS A 59 -8.70 -4.64 8.28
CA HIS A 59 -9.15 -3.32 8.72
C HIS A 59 -8.45 -2.17 7.99
N LEU A 60 -7.18 -2.34 7.67
CA LEU A 60 -6.36 -1.31 7.03
C LEU A 60 -6.29 -1.44 5.51
N THR A 61 -7.04 -2.39 4.94
CA THR A 61 -7.08 -2.65 3.49
C THR A 61 -7.36 -1.41 2.65
N PRO A 62 -8.31 -0.51 2.99
CA PRO A 62 -8.53 0.71 2.22
C PRO A 62 -7.29 1.60 2.16
N PHE A 63 -6.59 1.74 3.27
CA PHE A 63 -5.43 2.63 3.37
C PHE A 63 -4.28 2.19 2.46
N TYR A 64 -4.14 0.91 2.14
CA TYR A 64 -3.11 0.43 1.21
C TYR A 64 -3.28 1.03 -0.19
N LEU A 65 -4.50 1.40 -0.58
CA LEU A 65 -4.77 2.05 -1.85
C LEU A 65 -4.33 3.52 -1.90
N LEU A 66 -3.91 4.10 -0.77
CA LEU A 66 -3.34 5.44 -0.74
C LEU A 66 -1.85 5.46 -1.12
N ALA A 67 -1.13 4.33 -1.02
CA ALA A 67 0.31 4.29 -1.29
C ALA A 67 0.66 4.74 -2.72
N GLY A 68 -0.02 4.21 -3.71
CA GLY A 68 0.23 4.53 -5.12
C GLY A 68 -0.02 6.00 -5.46
N PRO A 69 -1.23 6.53 -5.24
CA PRO A 69 -1.54 7.95 -5.45
C PRO A 69 -0.61 8.89 -4.68
N SER A 70 -0.32 8.58 -3.41
CA SER A 70 0.57 9.42 -2.59
C SER A 70 1.98 9.46 -3.15
N TYR A 71 2.54 8.33 -3.55
CA TYR A 71 3.85 8.30 -4.20
C TYR A 71 3.85 9.10 -5.51
N TYR A 72 2.83 8.93 -6.34
CA TYR A 72 2.67 9.67 -7.58
C TYR A 72 2.63 11.18 -7.35
N PHE A 73 1.81 11.66 -6.40
CA PHE A 73 1.73 13.09 -6.09
C PHE A 73 3.03 13.62 -5.49
N PHE A 74 3.70 12.86 -4.65
CA PHE A 74 5.03 13.22 -4.15
C PHE A 74 6.03 13.43 -5.28
N VAL A 75 6.11 12.50 -6.24
CA VAL A 75 6.99 12.60 -7.39
C VAL A 75 6.62 13.81 -8.24
N ARG A 76 5.34 13.98 -8.56
CA ARG A 76 4.86 15.09 -9.39
C ARG A 76 5.15 16.46 -8.77
N MET A 77 4.86 16.64 -7.49
CA MET A 77 5.19 17.88 -6.76
C MET A 77 6.70 18.10 -6.58
N SER A 78 7.49 17.09 -6.71
CA SER A 78 8.95 17.20 -6.63
C SER A 78 9.57 17.66 -7.95
N LEU A 79 8.87 17.42 -9.07
CA LEU A 79 9.29 17.80 -10.42
C LEU A 79 8.73 19.16 -10.85
N ASP A 80 7.51 19.45 -10.44
CA ASP A 80 6.76 20.64 -10.82
C ASP A 80 6.37 21.40 -9.54
N SER A 81 7.08 22.50 -9.27
CA SER A 81 6.85 23.36 -8.11
C SER A 81 5.52 24.12 -8.20
N GLU A 82 5.00 24.32 -9.40
CA GLU A 82 3.74 25.02 -9.65
C GLU A 82 2.52 24.10 -9.58
N PHE A 83 2.75 22.79 -9.52
CA PHE A 83 1.65 21.82 -9.43
C PHE A 83 0.86 21.99 -8.14
N LYS A 84 -0.42 22.26 -8.29
CA LYS A 84 -1.39 22.39 -7.19
C LYS A 84 -2.44 21.29 -7.29
N LEU A 85 -2.77 20.72 -6.13
CA LEU A 85 -3.91 19.78 -6.04
C LEU A 85 -5.20 20.53 -6.38
N SER A 86 -6.04 19.89 -7.18
CA SER A 86 -7.38 20.36 -7.52
C SER A 86 -8.42 19.30 -7.14
N TYR A 87 -9.70 19.65 -7.13
CA TYR A 87 -10.79 18.72 -6.88
C TYR A 87 -10.78 17.50 -7.85
N LYS A 88 -10.29 17.69 -9.07
CA LYS A 88 -10.14 16.61 -10.06
C LYS A 88 -9.20 15.49 -9.57
N ASN A 89 -8.27 15.83 -8.70
CA ASN A 89 -7.35 14.86 -8.13
C ASN A 89 -8.05 13.95 -7.10
N ALA A 90 -9.24 14.29 -6.62
CA ALA A 90 -10.02 13.43 -5.72
C ALA A 90 -10.39 12.08 -6.37
N ILE A 91 -10.41 11.98 -7.70
CA ILE A 91 -10.65 10.70 -8.40
C ILE A 91 -9.64 9.63 -8.01
N HIS A 92 -8.42 10.02 -7.65
CA HIS A 92 -7.37 9.09 -7.18
C HIS A 92 -7.68 8.47 -5.80
N LEU A 93 -8.63 9.06 -5.06
CA LEU A 93 -9.12 8.53 -3.78
C LEU A 93 -10.34 7.61 -3.94
N MET A 94 -10.91 7.51 -5.14
CA MET A 94 -12.11 6.69 -5.39
C MET A 94 -11.90 5.22 -5.00
N PRO A 95 -10.78 4.56 -5.36
CA PRO A 95 -10.55 3.18 -4.94
C PRO A 95 -10.50 3.01 -3.42
N PHE A 96 -9.89 3.98 -2.72
CA PHE A 96 -9.89 4.02 -1.25
C PHE A 96 -11.32 4.11 -0.69
N ALA A 97 -12.15 5.03 -1.22
CA ALA A 97 -13.51 5.24 -0.75
C ALA A 97 -14.41 4.00 -0.99
N ILE A 98 -14.32 3.38 -2.17
CA ILE A 98 -15.05 2.15 -2.49
C ILE A 98 -14.63 1.03 -1.52
N GLN A 99 -13.34 0.89 -1.28
CA GLN A 99 -12.83 -0.15 -0.39
C GLN A 99 -13.21 0.10 1.06
N LEU A 100 -13.26 1.38 1.50
CA LEU A 100 -13.68 1.75 2.85
C LEU A 100 -15.15 1.33 3.11
N VAL A 101 -16.04 1.55 2.14
CA VAL A 101 -17.43 1.07 2.22
C VAL A 101 -17.46 -0.46 2.15
N GLY A 102 -16.64 -1.04 1.26
CA GLY A 102 -16.59 -2.49 1.05
C GLY A 102 -16.21 -3.30 2.27
N ILE A 103 -15.35 -2.80 3.17
CA ILE A 103 -14.94 -3.54 4.37
C ILE A 103 -15.93 -3.45 5.55
N VAL A 104 -16.98 -2.64 5.45
CA VAL A 104 -17.96 -2.48 6.55
C VAL A 104 -18.48 -3.81 7.08
N PRO A 105 -18.89 -4.80 6.25
CA PRO A 105 -19.33 -6.09 6.77
C PRO A 105 -18.28 -6.78 7.64
N TYR A 106 -17.00 -6.72 7.27
CA TYR A 106 -15.92 -7.27 8.08
C TYR A 106 -15.72 -6.50 9.39
N ILE A 107 -15.85 -5.18 9.38
CA ILE A 107 -15.72 -4.34 10.57
C ILE A 107 -16.78 -4.73 11.62
N LEU A 108 -17.98 -5.09 11.17
CA LEU A 108 -19.11 -5.46 12.03
C LEU A 108 -19.04 -6.89 12.61
N ILE A 109 -18.12 -7.74 12.15
CA ILE A 109 -17.89 -9.07 12.72
C ILE A 109 -17.42 -8.91 14.19
N PRO A 110 -17.95 -9.68 15.15
CA PRO A 110 -17.48 -9.68 16.54
C PRO A 110 -15.97 -9.99 16.64
N TRP A 111 -15.33 -9.41 17.65
CA TRP A 111 -13.88 -9.55 17.83
C TRP A 111 -13.42 -11.01 17.96
N GLU A 112 -14.14 -11.82 18.72
CA GLU A 112 -13.85 -13.23 18.96
C GLU A 112 -13.90 -14.05 17.67
N GLU A 113 -14.84 -13.73 16.80
CA GLU A 113 -14.98 -14.38 15.50
C GLU A 113 -13.85 -13.97 14.56
N LYS A 114 -13.50 -12.68 14.50
CA LYS A 114 -12.30 -12.21 13.77
C LYS A 114 -11.04 -12.91 14.26
N HIS A 115 -10.90 -13.03 15.57
CA HIS A 115 -9.76 -13.68 16.19
C HIS A 115 -9.63 -15.15 15.77
N ARG A 116 -10.74 -15.89 15.82
CA ARG A 116 -10.79 -17.29 15.34
C ARG A 116 -10.44 -17.41 13.86
N LEU A 117 -11.04 -16.54 13.04
CA LEU A 117 -10.79 -16.49 11.60
C LEU A 117 -9.30 -16.26 11.30
N VAL A 118 -8.69 -15.24 11.91
CA VAL A 118 -7.30 -14.85 11.61
C VAL A 118 -6.32 -15.91 12.12
N ASN A 119 -6.61 -16.58 13.22
CA ASN A 119 -5.81 -17.71 13.68
C ASN A 119 -5.95 -18.92 12.74
N ALA A 120 -7.16 -19.20 12.23
CA ALA A 120 -7.35 -20.27 11.26
C ALA A 120 -6.54 -20.01 9.97
N LEU A 121 -6.43 -18.77 9.51
CA LEU A 121 -5.65 -18.38 8.34
C LEU A 121 -4.13 -18.59 8.52
N PHE A 122 -3.64 -18.58 9.73
CA PHE A 122 -2.23 -18.88 10.00
C PHE A 122 -1.91 -20.36 9.72
N TYR A 123 -2.83 -21.27 10.07
CA TYR A 123 -2.65 -22.70 9.85
C TYR A 123 -3.07 -23.16 8.46
N ASN A 124 -4.01 -22.46 7.83
CA ASN A 124 -4.58 -22.79 6.53
C ASN A 124 -4.68 -21.53 5.67
N PRO A 125 -3.57 -21.05 5.07
CA PRO A 125 -3.52 -19.82 4.30
C PRO A 125 -4.46 -19.81 3.07
N GLU A 126 -4.74 -20.99 2.49
CA GLU A 126 -5.65 -21.20 1.36
C GLU A 126 -7.08 -20.71 1.66
N LEU A 127 -7.51 -20.73 2.91
CA LEU A 127 -8.81 -20.20 3.33
C LEU A 127 -9.00 -18.73 2.95
N GLN A 128 -7.89 -17.96 2.78
CA GLN A 128 -7.96 -16.57 2.34
C GLN A 128 -8.67 -16.39 1.00
N LEU A 129 -8.52 -17.33 0.10
CA LEU A 129 -9.07 -17.23 -1.26
C LEU A 129 -10.60 -17.31 -1.25
N GLY A 130 -11.17 -18.14 -0.36
CA GLY A 130 -12.61 -18.34 -0.21
C GLY A 130 -13.32 -17.33 0.69
N LEU A 131 -12.59 -16.54 1.49
CA LEU A 131 -13.18 -15.62 2.44
C LEU A 131 -13.86 -14.43 1.76
N LYS A 132 -15.07 -14.14 2.19
CA LYS A 132 -15.83 -12.95 1.77
C LYS A 132 -15.74 -11.87 2.87
N THR A 133 -14.63 -11.15 2.89
CA THR A 133 -14.36 -10.08 3.87
C THR A 133 -14.66 -8.68 3.36
N ASN A 134 -15.29 -8.58 2.19
CA ASN A 134 -15.66 -7.32 1.55
C ASN A 134 -17.04 -7.48 0.88
N ALA A 135 -17.86 -6.42 0.91
CA ALA A 135 -19.20 -6.44 0.32
C ALA A 135 -19.18 -6.59 -1.20
N PHE A 136 -18.18 -6.01 -1.87
CA PHE A 136 -18.14 -5.88 -3.33
C PHE A 136 -17.22 -6.90 -3.99
N PHE A 137 -16.11 -7.25 -3.33
CA PHE A 137 -15.01 -7.99 -3.93
C PHE A 137 -14.63 -9.22 -3.11
N SER A 138 -14.20 -10.28 -3.79
CA SER A 138 -13.55 -11.41 -3.12
C SER A 138 -12.20 -10.99 -2.52
N THR A 139 -11.74 -11.71 -1.51
CA THR A 139 -10.42 -11.47 -0.90
C THR A 139 -9.31 -11.61 -1.93
N PHE A 140 -9.40 -12.60 -2.82
CA PHE A 140 -8.48 -12.80 -3.93
C PHE A 140 -8.40 -11.56 -4.83
N PHE A 141 -9.57 -11.03 -5.30
CA PHE A 141 -9.60 -9.82 -6.12
C PHE A 141 -8.96 -8.63 -5.39
N ASN A 142 -9.25 -8.45 -4.10
CA ASN A 142 -8.68 -7.37 -3.30
C ASN A 142 -7.15 -7.44 -3.21
N TYR A 143 -6.57 -8.63 -3.10
CA TYR A 143 -5.12 -8.81 -3.10
C TYR A 143 -4.50 -8.38 -4.43
N PHE A 144 -5.02 -8.89 -5.55
CA PHE A 144 -4.53 -8.54 -6.88
C PHE A 144 -4.74 -7.06 -7.20
N PHE A 145 -5.91 -6.53 -6.90
CA PHE A 145 -6.24 -5.14 -7.19
C PHE A 145 -5.32 -4.16 -6.47
N ARG A 146 -4.99 -4.38 -5.21
CA ARG A 146 -4.07 -3.51 -4.44
C ARG A 146 -2.68 -3.44 -5.07
N LEU A 147 -2.13 -4.60 -5.44
CA LEU A 147 -0.81 -4.66 -6.06
C LEU A 147 -0.83 -4.06 -7.47
N PHE A 148 -1.86 -4.37 -8.25
CA PHE A 148 -2.05 -3.80 -9.59
C PHE A 148 -2.20 -2.27 -9.53
N HIS A 149 -3.02 -1.78 -8.61
CA HIS A 149 -3.22 -0.35 -8.40
C HIS A 149 -1.91 0.36 -8.02
N LEU A 150 -1.13 -0.20 -7.11
CA LEU A 150 0.18 0.35 -6.75
C LEU A 150 1.14 0.34 -7.96
N LEU A 151 1.22 -0.78 -8.68
CA LEU A 151 2.05 -0.91 -9.88
C LEU A 151 1.68 0.13 -10.95
N PHE A 152 0.39 0.36 -11.18
CA PHE A 152 -0.10 1.37 -12.11
C PHE A 152 0.46 2.77 -11.78
N TYR A 153 0.40 3.19 -10.51
CA TYR A 153 0.93 4.49 -10.09
C TYR A 153 2.46 4.57 -10.15
N LEU A 154 3.15 3.47 -9.87
CA LEU A 154 4.63 3.43 -10.00
C LEU A 154 5.06 3.58 -11.46
N ILE A 155 4.39 2.88 -12.37
CA ILE A 155 4.63 3.02 -13.82
C ILE A 155 4.33 4.46 -14.26
N TRP A 156 3.22 5.02 -13.80
CA TRP A 156 2.86 6.41 -14.12
C TRP A 156 3.90 7.41 -13.59
N ALA A 157 4.39 7.23 -12.37
CA ALA A 157 5.48 8.03 -11.83
C ALA A 157 6.75 7.93 -12.69
N ILE A 158 7.14 6.73 -13.15
CA ILE A 158 8.28 6.54 -14.07
C ILE A 158 8.06 7.25 -15.40
N MET A 159 6.85 7.19 -15.95
CA MET A 159 6.54 7.88 -17.21
C MET A 159 6.75 9.39 -17.10
N ILE A 160 6.28 10.00 -15.98
CA ILE A 160 6.49 11.43 -15.71
C ILE A 160 7.99 11.73 -15.53
N LEU A 161 8.71 10.89 -14.79
CA LEU A 161 10.16 11.04 -14.61
C LEU A 161 10.91 10.98 -15.95
N LYS A 162 10.55 10.05 -16.83
CA LYS A 162 11.16 9.95 -18.16
C LYS A 162 10.85 11.15 -19.03
N LYS A 163 9.60 11.63 -19.04
CA LYS A 163 9.23 12.82 -19.82
C LYS A 163 10.03 14.05 -19.39
N ASN A 164 10.14 14.31 -18.10
CA ASN A 164 10.90 15.44 -17.58
C ASN A 164 12.43 15.28 -17.77
N ASN A 165 12.96 14.05 -17.84
CA ASN A 165 14.39 13.81 -18.17
C ASN A 165 14.73 14.19 -19.62
N ILE A 166 13.77 14.15 -20.53
CA ILE A 166 13.98 14.57 -21.94
C ILE A 166 14.03 16.09 -22.04
N GLU A 167 13.28 16.80 -21.19
CA GLU A 167 13.17 18.25 -21.18
C GLU A 167 14.23 18.95 -20.28
N ALA A 168 14.68 18.30 -19.21
CA ALA A 168 15.70 18.80 -18.30
C ALA A 168 17.00 18.03 -18.45
N ALA A 169 18.11 18.72 -18.71
CA ALA A 169 19.44 18.15 -18.92
C ALA A 169 19.72 16.91 -18.04
N ALA A 170 20.28 15.89 -18.69
CA ALA A 170 20.51 14.50 -18.22
C ALA A 170 21.23 14.29 -16.85
N ASN A 171 21.39 15.32 -16.03
CA ASN A 171 22.24 15.33 -14.83
C ASN A 171 21.49 15.54 -13.50
N ASP A 172 20.14 15.60 -13.49
CA ASP A 172 19.45 15.80 -12.21
C ASP A 172 19.49 14.51 -11.36
N LYS A 173 20.30 14.57 -10.28
CA LYS A 173 20.51 13.48 -9.31
C LYS A 173 19.18 13.04 -8.66
N LYS A 174 18.22 13.95 -8.46
CA LYS A 174 16.90 13.65 -7.86
C LYS A 174 16.07 12.75 -8.78
N LEU A 175 16.03 13.07 -10.09
CA LEU A 175 15.30 12.28 -11.09
C LEU A 175 15.84 10.85 -11.16
N LYS A 176 17.17 10.69 -11.17
CA LYS A 176 17.82 9.37 -11.17
C LYS A 176 17.46 8.59 -9.89
N THR A 177 17.44 9.25 -8.75
CA THR A 177 17.08 8.61 -7.46
C THR A 177 15.63 8.15 -7.46
N PHE A 178 14.66 8.99 -7.85
CA PHE A 178 13.25 8.61 -7.91
C PHE A 178 12.99 7.47 -8.90
N SER A 179 13.64 7.50 -10.05
CA SER A 179 13.55 6.41 -11.04
C SER A 179 14.05 5.09 -10.45
N LYS A 180 15.19 5.09 -9.76
CA LYS A 180 15.73 3.89 -9.10
C LYS A 180 14.79 3.36 -8.03
N ILE A 181 14.24 4.23 -7.17
CA ILE A 181 13.28 3.85 -6.13
C ILE A 181 12.03 3.20 -6.77
N SER A 182 11.48 3.81 -7.82
CA SER A 182 10.31 3.28 -8.51
C SER A 182 10.58 1.90 -9.12
N ILE A 183 11.75 1.70 -9.72
CA ILE A 183 12.14 0.40 -10.30
C ILE A 183 12.29 -0.66 -9.21
N ILE A 184 12.91 -0.32 -8.08
CA ILE A 184 13.06 -1.24 -6.95
C ILE A 184 11.67 -1.64 -6.42
N LEU A 185 10.76 -0.69 -6.24
CA LEU A 185 9.40 -0.97 -5.77
C LEU A 185 8.64 -1.87 -6.75
N ILE A 186 8.76 -1.65 -8.06
CA ILE A 186 8.18 -2.53 -9.08
C ILE A 186 8.76 -3.94 -8.97
N GLY A 187 10.08 -4.06 -8.81
CA GLY A 187 10.73 -5.36 -8.63
C GLY A 187 10.19 -6.13 -7.42
N ILE A 188 9.99 -5.46 -6.29
CA ILE A 188 9.39 -6.03 -5.09
C ILE A 188 7.95 -6.51 -5.35
N ILE A 189 7.15 -5.71 -6.06
CA ILE A 189 5.76 -6.06 -6.37
C ILE A 189 5.70 -7.27 -7.31
N VAL A 190 6.51 -7.29 -8.35
CA VAL A 190 6.58 -8.42 -9.29
C VAL A 190 7.00 -9.69 -8.56
N PHE A 191 8.03 -9.61 -7.70
CA PHE A 191 8.44 -10.74 -6.87
C PHE A 191 7.29 -11.26 -6.00
N TYR A 192 6.50 -10.34 -5.42
CA TYR A 192 5.35 -10.71 -4.60
C TYR A 192 4.25 -11.41 -5.40
N TYR A 193 3.97 -10.94 -6.63
CA TYR A 193 3.03 -11.62 -7.53
C TYR A 193 3.48 -13.02 -7.92
N VAL A 194 4.77 -13.19 -8.22
CA VAL A 194 5.34 -14.52 -8.51
C VAL A 194 5.20 -15.44 -7.29
N HIS A 195 5.50 -14.94 -6.10
CA HIS A 195 5.37 -15.72 -4.87
C HIS A 195 3.92 -16.19 -4.62
N ILE A 196 2.94 -15.28 -4.76
CA ILE A 196 1.51 -15.65 -4.65
C ILE A 196 1.12 -16.67 -5.72
N GLY A 197 1.55 -16.47 -6.97
CA GLY A 197 1.28 -17.40 -8.05
C GLY A 197 1.84 -18.80 -7.79
N LEU A 198 3.02 -18.89 -7.19
CA LEU A 198 3.63 -20.17 -6.81
C LEU A 198 2.88 -20.90 -5.68
N ILE A 199 2.31 -20.12 -4.73
CA ILE A 199 1.47 -20.71 -3.67
C ILE A 199 0.20 -21.33 -4.29
N ILE A 200 -0.46 -20.58 -5.18
CA ILE A 200 -1.70 -21.05 -5.84
C ILE A 200 -1.45 -22.26 -6.75
N TYR A 201 -0.29 -22.34 -7.41
CA TYR A 201 0.04 -23.44 -8.34
C TYR A 201 0.41 -24.74 -7.64
N LYS A 202 0.81 -24.70 -6.36
CA LYS A 202 1.17 -25.87 -5.59
C LYS A 202 -0.03 -26.67 -5.06
N GLU A 203 -1.23 -26.15 -5.19
CA GLU A 203 -2.50 -26.80 -4.89
C GLU A 203 -3.11 -27.45 -6.16
#